data_248511166527a960920bf79de5040251
#
_entry.id   248511166527a960920bf79de5040251
#
_cell.length_a   1.000
_cell.length_b   1.000
_cell.length_c   1.000
_cell.angle_alpha   90.00
_cell.angle_beta   90.00
_cell.angle_gamma   90.00
#
_symmetry.space_group_name_H-M   'P 1'
#
loop_
_entity.id
_entity.type
_entity.pdbx_description
1 polymer ?
#
loop_
_entity_poly.entity_id
_entity_poly.type
_entity_poly.pdbx_seq_one_letter_code
_entity_poly.pdbx_strand_id
1 'polypeptide(L)'
;MNNKNYFSFLITKFRFKIFVLIIFLILFSGNTQIFSQDEIEIVESIPLETSLENSDLPRTLNVWLKMINEAKESVDIETFYFANEKGKPLEQIIAALKDAAGRGVIVRIIADSGFYSKNDKSVDELEGIKNITIKKIPFSNLAGGVMHAKYFIADKINVFTGSQNFDWRALIHIHEIGIRVKNKDMGRTFSELFETDWKLCDNNFYGITNMAVHFFVNKDNPVTVSSDKYGQVMMYPAFSPPDLNMPGLSSEEDELIKIIDYSKNRLLIQMYSYSPKTRSKEIKYDRIDNALRSAASRGVKVKIIFSDWAIRDEATDFIKSLSAEKNIEIKFSSIPQYSAGFIPYSRVEHCKYFISDNNISWISSSNWEQSYFSNSRNATIVTDNIRINEELEKVFYRSWDSNFTEKVDIDRKYESVKRN
;
A
#
# COMPACT_ATOMS: atom_id res chain seq x y z
N MET A 1 49.85 8.87 -66.26
CA MET A 1 49.04 9.40 -65.16
C MET A 1 49.57 8.80 -63.82
N ASN A 2 50.01 9.65 -62.94
CA ASN A 2 50.88 9.33 -61.84
C ASN A 2 50.19 8.46 -60.70
N ASN A 3 50.75 7.32 -60.41
CA ASN A 3 50.32 6.40 -59.33
C ASN A 3 50.21 7.07 -57.93
N LYS A 4 50.78 8.23 -57.71
CA LYS A 4 50.68 8.96 -56.41
C LYS A 4 49.30 9.56 -56.18
N ASN A 5 48.55 9.94 -57.20
CA ASN A 5 47.20 10.55 -57.01
C ASN A 5 46.12 9.49 -56.75
N TYR A 6 46.31 8.26 -57.16
CA TYR A 6 45.35 7.18 -56.92
C TYR A 6 45.45 6.68 -55.47
N PHE A 7 46.64 6.65 -54.89
CA PHE A 7 46.86 6.24 -53.52
C PHE A 7 46.35 7.28 -52.52
N SER A 8 46.50 8.57 -52.83
CA SER A 8 45.96 9.67 -52.00
C SER A 8 44.44 9.66 -51.97
N PHE A 9 43.78 9.38 -53.12
CA PHE A 9 42.31 9.32 -53.22
C PHE A 9 41.72 8.11 -52.46
N LEU A 10 42.40 6.96 -52.46
CA LEU A 10 41.99 5.77 -51.72
C LEU A 10 42.11 5.96 -50.18
N ILE A 11 43.18 6.61 -49.73
CA ILE A 11 43.36 6.91 -48.29
C ILE A 11 42.34 7.91 -47.80
N THR A 12 41.95 8.92 -48.61
CA THR A 12 40.96 9.92 -48.24
C THR A 12 39.57 9.29 -48.18
N LYS A 13 39.16 8.41 -49.13
CA LYS A 13 37.91 7.66 -49.05
C LYS A 13 37.86 6.66 -47.88
N PHE A 14 38.98 6.05 -47.51
CA PHE A 14 39.02 5.14 -46.38
C PHE A 14 38.90 5.88 -45.03
N ARG A 15 39.57 7.03 -44.91
CA ARG A 15 39.46 7.91 -43.72
C ARG A 15 38.05 8.49 -43.58
N PHE A 16 37.42 8.86 -44.69
CA PHE A 16 36.03 9.37 -44.68
C PHE A 16 35.03 8.26 -44.26
N LYS A 17 35.21 7.03 -44.74
CA LYS A 17 34.36 5.88 -44.31
C LYS A 17 34.55 5.54 -42.82
N ILE A 18 35.78 5.60 -42.33
CA ILE A 18 36.05 5.39 -40.87
C ILE A 18 35.43 6.54 -40.06
N PHE A 19 35.56 7.78 -40.51
CA PHE A 19 34.97 8.95 -39.83
C PHE A 19 33.43 8.87 -39.78
N VAL A 20 32.78 8.48 -40.89
CA VAL A 20 31.32 8.25 -40.95
C VAL A 20 30.92 7.07 -40.04
N LEU A 21 31.71 6.00 -39.99
CA LEU A 21 31.43 4.84 -39.10
C LEU A 21 31.57 5.20 -37.63
N ILE A 22 32.55 6.05 -37.28
CA ILE A 22 32.74 6.55 -35.90
C ILE A 22 31.61 7.50 -35.52
N ILE A 23 31.16 8.38 -36.39
CA ILE A 23 29.98 9.24 -36.16
C ILE A 23 28.71 8.40 -36.00
N PHE A 24 28.53 7.35 -36.79
CA PHE A 24 27.40 6.43 -36.67
C PHE A 24 27.46 5.65 -35.33
N LEU A 25 28.63 5.22 -34.89
CA LEU A 25 28.84 4.57 -33.58
C LEU A 25 28.60 5.55 -32.42
N ILE A 26 29.02 6.81 -32.55
CA ILE A 26 28.77 7.84 -31.54
C ILE A 26 27.30 8.26 -31.53
N LEU A 27 26.59 8.29 -32.66
CA LEU A 27 25.17 8.57 -32.74
C LEU A 27 24.32 7.39 -32.22
N PHE A 28 24.81 6.15 -32.29
CA PHE A 28 24.13 4.98 -31.68
C PHE A 28 24.55 4.71 -30.24
N SER A 29 25.63 5.30 -29.72
CA SER A 29 25.97 5.28 -28.30
C SER A 29 25.26 6.39 -27.50
N GLY A 30 24.43 7.21 -28.17
CA GLY A 30 23.62 8.23 -27.54
C GLY A 30 22.31 7.66 -27.02
N ASN A 31 22.18 7.62 -25.69
CA ASN A 31 20.97 7.34 -24.93
C ASN A 31 20.42 5.90 -24.99
N THR A 32 21.14 4.93 -24.46
CA THR A 32 20.43 4.02 -23.58
C THR A 32 19.95 4.86 -22.39
N GLN A 33 18.75 5.46 -22.50
CA GLN A 33 17.95 5.69 -21.29
C GLN A 33 17.98 4.32 -20.61
N ILE A 34 18.68 4.24 -19.49
CA ILE A 34 18.49 3.16 -18.53
C ILE A 34 17.08 3.40 -18.04
N PHE A 35 16.10 2.80 -18.73
CA PHE A 35 14.75 2.69 -18.22
C PHE A 35 14.96 2.00 -16.87
N SER A 36 14.69 2.70 -15.80
CA SER A 36 14.63 2.11 -14.48
C SER A 36 13.76 0.87 -14.62
N GLN A 37 14.39 -0.30 -14.43
CA GLN A 37 13.68 -1.57 -14.53
C GLN A 37 12.50 -1.51 -13.58
N ASP A 38 11.30 -1.82 -14.09
CA ASP A 38 10.10 -1.94 -13.27
C ASP A 38 10.34 -3.02 -12.20
N GLU A 39 9.87 -2.76 -10.99
CA GLU A 39 10.02 -3.70 -9.87
C GLU A 39 8.70 -3.83 -9.12
N ILE A 40 8.40 -5.03 -8.64
CA ILE A 40 7.27 -5.30 -7.74
C ILE A 40 7.76 -6.17 -6.59
N GLU A 41 7.43 -5.80 -5.37
CA GLU A 41 7.71 -6.59 -4.17
C GLU A 41 6.46 -6.60 -3.27
N ILE A 42 6.00 -7.79 -2.89
CA ILE A 42 5.10 -7.94 -1.74
C ILE A 42 5.96 -7.83 -0.48
N VAL A 43 5.52 -7.03 0.47
CA VAL A 43 6.33 -6.63 1.63
C VAL A 43 5.58 -6.96 2.91
N GLU A 44 6.26 -7.59 3.86
CA GLU A 44 5.63 -8.08 5.08
C GLU A 44 6.32 -7.54 6.34
N SER A 45 5.54 -7.09 7.32
CA SER A 45 5.98 -6.95 8.70
C SER A 45 5.47 -8.12 9.51
N ILE A 46 6.33 -8.70 10.34
CA ILE A 46 6.02 -9.89 11.11
C ILE A 46 6.27 -9.63 12.59
N PRO A 47 5.30 -9.99 13.45
CA PRO A 47 5.52 -9.98 14.88
C PRO A 47 6.62 -10.97 15.27
N LEU A 48 7.65 -10.49 15.94
CA LEU A 48 8.72 -11.33 16.51
C LEU A 48 8.13 -12.42 17.40
N GLU A 49 8.83 -13.54 17.54
CA GLU A 49 8.43 -14.70 18.36
C GLU A 49 7.07 -15.28 17.91
N THR A 50 6.88 -15.44 16.60
CA THR A 50 5.71 -16.11 16.03
C THR A 50 6.11 -17.09 14.93
N SER A 51 5.24 -18.04 14.63
CA SER A 51 5.40 -18.96 13.49
C SER A 51 5.38 -18.26 12.12
N LEU A 52 4.98 -16.97 12.07
CA LEU A 52 5.00 -16.17 10.86
C LEU A 52 6.41 -15.82 10.40
N GLU A 53 7.45 -15.93 11.26
CA GLU A 53 8.84 -15.61 10.93
C GLU A 53 9.43 -16.46 9.79
N ASN A 54 8.82 -17.59 9.46
CA ASN A 54 9.21 -18.46 8.34
C ASN A 54 8.85 -17.89 6.94
N SER A 55 8.67 -16.60 6.82
CA SER A 55 8.36 -15.92 5.56
C SER A 55 9.61 -15.55 4.77
N ASP A 56 9.58 -15.81 3.47
CA ASP A 56 10.63 -15.40 2.51
C ASP A 56 10.40 -13.98 1.96
N LEU A 57 9.31 -13.29 2.38
CA LEU A 57 9.00 -11.96 1.91
C LEU A 57 9.97 -10.91 2.46
N PRO A 58 10.30 -9.87 1.68
CA PRO A 58 11.06 -8.73 2.15
C PRO A 58 10.39 -8.08 3.36
N ARG A 59 11.19 -7.72 4.37
CA ARG A 59 10.70 -7.02 5.57
C ARG A 59 10.49 -5.53 5.29
N THR A 60 9.41 -4.97 5.81
CA THR A 60 9.03 -3.57 5.64
C THR A 60 10.17 -2.60 5.93
N LEU A 61 10.86 -2.78 7.06
CA LEU A 61 11.99 -1.92 7.42
C LEU A 61 13.07 -1.86 6.34
N ASN A 62 13.44 -3.02 5.79
CA ASN A 62 14.51 -3.11 4.78
C ASN A 62 14.09 -2.46 3.46
N VAL A 63 12.83 -2.68 3.04
CA VAL A 63 12.29 -2.10 1.80
C VAL A 63 12.17 -0.58 1.93
N TRP A 64 11.67 -0.07 3.05
CA TRP A 64 11.55 1.36 3.28
C TRP A 64 12.92 2.05 3.32
N LEU A 65 13.90 1.45 4.04
CA LEU A 65 15.29 1.96 4.06
C LEU A 65 15.90 1.97 2.66
N LYS A 66 15.72 0.89 1.87
CA LYS A 66 16.20 0.84 0.49
C LYS A 66 15.62 1.99 -0.34
N MET A 67 14.29 2.15 -0.33
CA MET A 67 13.62 3.20 -1.11
C MET A 67 14.09 4.62 -0.74
N ILE A 68 14.21 4.91 0.57
CA ILE A 68 14.63 6.24 1.06
C ILE A 68 16.12 6.49 0.76
N ASN A 69 16.97 5.50 0.96
CA ASN A 69 18.41 5.63 0.73
C ASN A 69 18.77 5.77 -0.76
N GLU A 70 18.01 5.11 -1.64
CA GLU A 70 18.19 5.19 -3.09
C GLU A 70 17.59 6.45 -3.71
N ALA A 71 16.70 7.16 -2.99
CA ALA A 71 16.06 8.39 -3.47
C ALA A 71 17.10 9.49 -3.77
N LYS A 72 16.90 10.17 -4.92
CA LYS A 72 17.80 11.21 -5.45
C LYS A 72 17.16 12.57 -5.57
N GLU A 73 15.84 12.63 -5.75
CA GLU A 73 15.10 13.87 -6.00
C GLU A 73 14.08 14.16 -4.90
N SER A 74 13.21 13.19 -4.57
CA SER A 74 12.11 13.42 -3.63
C SER A 74 11.69 12.17 -2.87
N VAL A 75 11.15 12.39 -1.66
CA VAL A 75 10.40 11.40 -0.87
C VAL A 75 9.14 12.08 -0.36
N ASP A 76 7.98 11.66 -0.86
CA ASP A 76 6.66 12.18 -0.50
C ASP A 76 5.90 11.12 0.32
N ILE A 77 5.52 11.43 1.55
CA ILE A 77 4.91 10.49 2.51
C ILE A 77 3.51 10.97 2.90
N GLU A 78 2.51 10.10 2.77
CA GLU A 78 1.22 10.25 3.44
C GLU A 78 1.04 9.17 4.49
N THR A 79 0.75 9.61 5.70
CA THR A 79 0.62 8.70 6.83
C THR A 79 -0.43 9.14 7.83
N PHE A 80 -1.00 8.15 8.51
CA PHE A 80 -1.92 8.41 9.60
C PHE A 80 -1.21 9.07 10.79
N TYR A 81 -0.03 8.53 11.18
CA TYR A 81 0.82 9.06 12.25
C TYR A 81 2.24 8.52 12.16
N PHE A 82 3.14 9.16 12.93
CA PHE A 82 4.46 8.61 13.28
C PHE A 82 4.48 8.26 14.75
N ALA A 83 4.99 7.08 15.10
CA ALA A 83 5.20 6.67 16.48
C ALA A 83 6.58 6.00 16.62
N ASN A 84 7.53 6.75 17.19
CA ASN A 84 8.86 6.30 17.47
C ASN A 84 9.08 6.09 18.96
N GLU A 85 9.97 5.18 19.30
CA GLU A 85 10.50 5.00 20.65
C GLU A 85 12.01 4.79 20.54
N LYS A 86 12.77 5.38 21.47
CA LYS A 86 14.22 5.33 21.43
C LYS A 86 14.74 3.88 21.45
N GLY A 87 15.67 3.58 20.52
CA GLY A 87 16.22 2.24 20.33
C GLY A 87 15.33 1.31 19.51
N LYS A 88 14.21 1.78 18.96
CA LYS A 88 13.29 0.98 18.15
C LYS A 88 13.51 1.19 16.64
N PRO A 89 13.03 0.27 15.79
CA PRO A 89 13.35 0.26 14.36
C PRO A 89 12.99 1.52 13.58
N LEU A 90 11.96 2.28 13.99
CA LEU A 90 11.56 3.49 13.28
C LEU A 90 12.63 4.61 13.35
N GLU A 91 13.52 4.60 14.35
CA GLU A 91 14.68 5.50 14.38
C GLU A 91 15.54 5.42 13.11
N GLN A 92 15.68 4.22 12.55
CA GLN A 92 16.46 4.02 11.30
C GLN A 92 15.79 4.71 10.11
N ILE A 93 14.46 4.70 10.05
CA ILE A 93 13.68 5.40 9.01
C ILE A 93 13.82 6.92 9.19
N ILE A 94 13.67 7.42 10.41
CA ILE A 94 13.85 8.85 10.73
C ILE A 94 15.27 9.30 10.37
N ALA A 95 16.28 8.52 10.71
CA ALA A 95 17.66 8.80 10.32
C ALA A 95 17.86 8.82 8.80
N ALA A 96 17.32 7.82 8.09
CA ALA A 96 17.40 7.75 6.63
C ALA A 96 16.72 8.95 5.93
N LEU A 97 15.60 9.46 6.47
CA LEU A 97 14.93 10.67 5.97
C LEU A 97 15.82 11.91 6.18
N LYS A 98 16.46 12.04 7.36
CA LYS A 98 17.42 13.12 7.66
C LYS A 98 18.63 13.07 6.71
N ASP A 99 19.17 11.89 6.48
CA ASP A 99 20.30 11.67 5.57
C ASP A 99 19.90 11.95 4.11
N ALA A 100 18.72 11.53 3.66
CA ALA A 100 18.20 11.87 2.34
C ALA A 100 18.10 13.39 2.14
N ALA A 101 17.52 14.09 3.11
CA ALA A 101 17.46 15.57 3.10
C ALA A 101 18.85 16.21 3.10
N GLY A 102 19.81 15.64 3.84
CA GLY A 102 21.23 16.04 3.83
C GLY A 102 21.90 15.86 2.47
N ARG A 103 21.50 14.86 1.67
CA ARG A 103 21.95 14.66 0.28
C ARG A 103 21.28 15.63 -0.71
N GLY A 104 20.29 16.42 -0.28
CA GLY A 104 19.55 17.36 -1.13
C GLY A 104 18.20 16.85 -1.63
N VAL A 105 17.78 15.65 -1.22
CA VAL A 105 16.45 15.09 -1.53
C VAL A 105 15.38 15.93 -0.83
N ILE A 106 14.32 16.27 -1.54
CA ILE A 106 13.17 16.98 -0.97
C ILE A 106 12.25 15.97 -0.29
N VAL A 107 12.09 16.10 1.02
CA VAL A 107 11.21 15.23 1.82
C VAL A 107 9.95 16.01 2.20
N ARG A 108 8.78 15.50 1.86
CA ARG A 108 7.49 16.07 2.22
C ARG A 108 6.64 15.04 2.94
N ILE A 109 6.00 15.45 4.03
CA ILE A 109 5.21 14.55 4.87
C ILE A 109 3.84 15.19 5.11
N ILE A 110 2.78 14.42 4.86
CA ILE A 110 1.41 14.72 5.28
C ILE A 110 1.01 13.75 6.39
N ALA A 111 0.60 14.28 7.55
CA ALA A 111 0.08 13.50 8.67
C ALA A 111 -1.34 13.96 9.04
N ASP A 112 -2.16 13.07 9.64
CA ASP A 112 -3.49 13.43 10.14
C ASP A 112 -3.40 14.41 11.31
N SER A 113 -4.06 15.56 11.22
CA SER A 113 -4.00 16.60 12.26
C SER A 113 -4.69 16.20 13.55
N GLY A 114 -5.80 15.45 13.45
CA GLY A 114 -6.60 15.02 14.61
C GLY A 114 -5.90 13.94 15.42
N PHE A 115 -5.18 13.05 14.73
CA PHE A 115 -4.43 11.99 15.38
C PHE A 115 -3.11 12.49 15.94
N TYR A 116 -2.41 13.36 15.23
CA TYR A 116 -1.21 14.04 15.71
C TYR A 116 -1.42 14.76 17.04
N SER A 117 -2.55 15.47 17.22
CA SER A 117 -2.84 16.22 18.45
C SER A 117 -3.02 15.34 19.70
N LYS A 118 -3.32 14.06 19.51
CA LYS A 118 -3.68 13.10 20.59
C LYS A 118 -2.56 12.12 20.91
N ASN A 119 -1.59 11.94 20.03
CA ASN A 119 -0.62 10.87 20.08
C ASN A 119 0.81 11.36 19.94
N ASP A 120 1.65 10.51 19.44
CA ASP A 120 3.08 10.67 19.34
C ASP A 120 3.47 11.82 18.39
N LYS A 121 4.34 12.69 18.88
CA LYS A 121 4.92 13.80 18.13
C LYS A 121 6.25 13.44 17.47
N SER A 122 6.52 12.17 17.25
CA SER A 122 7.80 11.70 16.68
C SER A 122 8.12 12.32 15.33
N VAL A 123 7.11 12.75 14.56
CA VAL A 123 7.33 13.47 13.32
C VAL A 123 8.00 14.84 13.53
N ASP A 124 7.86 15.45 14.73
CA ASP A 124 8.46 16.73 15.08
C ASP A 124 10.00 16.64 15.13
N GLU A 125 10.58 15.46 15.28
CA GLU A 125 12.02 15.24 15.18
C GLU A 125 12.59 15.61 13.79
N LEU A 126 11.71 15.73 12.80
CA LEU A 126 12.03 16.11 11.43
C LEU A 126 11.73 17.61 11.13
N GLU A 127 11.05 18.32 12.04
CA GLU A 127 10.72 19.75 11.85
C GLU A 127 11.99 20.63 11.86
N GLY A 128 12.00 21.65 11.00
CA GLY A 128 13.11 22.61 10.90
C GLY A 128 14.37 22.08 10.20
N ILE A 129 14.39 20.83 9.77
CA ILE A 129 15.50 20.26 8.99
C ILE A 129 15.38 20.78 7.55
N LYS A 130 16.48 21.30 7.01
CA LYS A 130 16.54 21.76 5.61
C LYS A 130 16.10 20.62 4.66
N ASN A 131 15.31 20.97 3.65
CA ASN A 131 14.72 20.05 2.67
C ASN A 131 13.65 19.10 3.22
N ILE A 132 13.22 19.23 4.47
CA ILE A 132 12.07 18.51 5.03
C ILE A 132 10.94 19.50 5.28
N THR A 133 9.73 19.16 4.82
CA THR A 133 8.51 19.94 5.07
C THR A 133 7.41 19.01 5.53
N ILE A 134 6.77 19.36 6.64
CA ILE A 134 5.68 18.58 7.23
C ILE A 134 4.41 19.43 7.20
N LYS A 135 3.32 18.83 6.72
CA LYS A 135 1.98 19.41 6.80
C LYS A 135 1.04 18.47 7.55
N LYS A 136 0.05 19.05 8.20
CA LYS A 136 -0.96 18.33 8.97
C LYS A 136 -2.31 18.56 8.31
N ILE A 137 -2.90 17.50 7.74
CA ILE A 137 -4.17 17.60 7.03
C ILE A 137 -5.36 17.47 7.98
N PRO A 138 -6.30 18.43 8.00
CA PRO A 138 -7.47 18.37 8.88
C PRO A 138 -8.59 17.50 8.27
N PHE A 139 -8.32 16.20 8.05
CA PHE A 139 -9.19 15.32 7.30
C PHE A 139 -10.58 15.16 7.93
N SER A 140 -10.68 15.28 9.26
CA SER A 140 -11.97 15.30 9.97
C SER A 140 -12.87 16.47 9.55
N ASN A 141 -12.29 17.62 9.21
CA ASN A 141 -13.02 18.79 8.73
C ASN A 141 -13.36 18.67 7.24
N LEU A 142 -12.52 17.98 6.47
CA LEU A 142 -12.66 17.83 5.03
C LEU A 142 -13.75 16.81 4.66
N ALA A 143 -13.75 15.66 5.32
CA ALA A 143 -14.60 14.52 4.98
C ALA A 143 -15.23 13.82 6.19
N GLY A 144 -14.99 14.29 7.41
CA GLY A 144 -15.49 13.66 8.64
C GLY A 144 -14.74 12.42 9.10
N GLY A 145 -13.67 12.05 8.41
CA GLY A 145 -12.82 10.89 8.70
C GLY A 145 -11.40 11.25 9.10
N VAL A 146 -10.43 10.47 8.65
CA VAL A 146 -9.01 10.65 8.95
C VAL A 146 -8.14 10.43 7.69
N MET A 147 -6.94 11.00 7.68
CA MET A 147 -5.89 10.60 6.74
C MET A 147 -5.38 9.21 7.17
N HIS A 148 -5.93 8.17 6.58
CA HIS A 148 -5.60 6.80 6.95
C HIS A 148 -4.75 6.07 5.91
N ALA A 149 -4.40 6.73 4.81
CA ALA A 149 -3.45 6.21 3.85
C ALA A 149 -2.08 5.98 4.50
N LYS A 150 -1.36 5.02 4.00
CA LYS A 150 -0.02 4.66 4.41
C LYS A 150 0.76 4.35 3.15
N TYR A 151 1.17 5.42 2.47
CA TYR A 151 2.00 5.27 1.29
C TYR A 151 3.12 6.30 1.27
N PHE A 152 4.16 6.00 0.53
CA PHE A 152 5.14 7.00 0.15
C PHE A 152 5.71 6.72 -1.24
N ILE A 153 6.24 7.78 -1.84
CA ILE A 153 6.74 7.80 -3.20
C ILE A 153 8.17 8.31 -3.17
N ALA A 154 9.13 7.55 -3.73
CA ALA A 154 10.47 8.03 -3.95
C ALA A 154 10.66 8.35 -5.43
N ASP A 155 11.22 9.55 -5.72
CA ASP A 155 11.56 10.03 -7.06
C ASP A 155 10.40 9.96 -8.07
N LYS A 156 9.15 10.05 -7.61
CA LYS A 156 7.91 9.99 -8.40
C LYS A 156 7.74 8.71 -9.25
N ILE A 157 8.47 7.66 -8.93
CA ILE A 157 8.43 6.37 -9.66
C ILE A 157 8.32 5.15 -8.78
N ASN A 158 8.73 5.23 -7.52
CA ASN A 158 8.84 4.10 -6.61
C ASN A 158 7.83 4.28 -5.48
N VAL A 159 6.73 3.56 -5.56
CA VAL A 159 5.57 3.67 -4.66
C VAL A 159 5.58 2.50 -3.68
N PHE A 160 5.38 2.78 -2.41
CA PHE A 160 4.99 1.80 -1.41
C PHE A 160 3.60 2.15 -0.89
N THR A 161 2.72 1.17 -0.75
CA THR A 161 1.44 1.29 -0.03
C THR A 161 1.08 -0.02 0.66
N GLY A 162 0.31 0.07 1.75
CA GLY A 162 -0.12 -1.12 2.49
C GLY A 162 -0.79 -0.80 3.81
N SER A 163 -0.75 -1.76 4.70
CA SER A 163 -1.34 -1.63 6.04
C SER A 163 -0.40 -1.00 7.07
N GLN A 164 0.90 -0.92 6.79
CA GLN A 164 1.96 -0.51 7.70
C GLN A 164 1.89 0.97 8.09
N ASN A 165 1.67 1.27 9.35
CA ASN A 165 1.86 2.62 9.88
C ASN A 165 3.35 2.96 10.04
N PHE A 166 3.72 4.24 10.01
CA PHE A 166 5.04 4.70 10.41
C PHE A 166 5.20 4.61 11.95
N ASP A 167 5.24 3.39 12.42
CA ASP A 167 5.21 3.02 13.84
C ASP A 167 6.24 1.90 14.06
N TRP A 168 7.08 2.05 15.09
CA TRP A 168 8.06 1.03 15.42
C TRP A 168 7.43 -0.35 15.67
N ARG A 169 6.20 -0.38 16.20
CA ARG A 169 5.45 -1.62 16.44
C ARG A 169 5.01 -2.28 15.14
N ALA A 170 4.62 -1.48 14.15
CA ALA A 170 4.25 -1.96 12.81
C ALA A 170 5.41 -2.65 12.08
N LEU A 171 6.65 -2.34 12.45
CA LEU A 171 7.83 -2.93 11.82
C LEU A 171 8.22 -4.30 12.38
N ILE A 172 7.90 -4.60 13.67
CA ILE A 172 8.39 -5.82 14.36
C ILE A 172 7.38 -6.50 15.30
N HIS A 173 6.22 -5.91 15.57
CA HIS A 173 5.25 -6.45 16.53
C HIS A 173 3.82 -6.56 16.01
N ILE A 174 3.58 -6.15 14.77
CA ILE A 174 2.27 -6.20 14.11
C ILE A 174 2.41 -6.96 12.79
N HIS A 175 1.44 -7.80 12.45
CA HIS A 175 1.42 -8.47 11.16
C HIS A 175 0.80 -7.55 10.11
N GLU A 176 1.58 -7.22 9.08
CA GLU A 176 1.20 -6.23 8.07
C GLU A 176 1.60 -6.69 6.67
N ILE A 177 0.82 -6.33 5.67
CA ILE A 177 1.13 -6.56 4.24
C ILE A 177 1.08 -5.23 3.49
N GLY A 178 2.05 -5.05 2.61
CA GLY A 178 2.11 -3.95 1.66
C GLY A 178 2.69 -4.40 0.32
N ILE A 179 2.71 -3.47 -0.62
CA ILE A 179 3.27 -3.67 -1.95
C ILE A 179 4.16 -2.48 -2.32
N ARG A 180 5.34 -2.77 -2.85
CA ARG A 180 6.21 -1.80 -3.50
C ARG A 180 6.10 -1.98 -5.01
N VAL A 181 5.89 -0.89 -5.72
CA VAL A 181 5.83 -0.83 -7.19
C VAL A 181 6.74 0.28 -7.69
N LYS A 182 7.74 -0.07 -8.46
CA LYS A 182 8.59 0.89 -9.17
C LYS A 182 8.14 0.94 -10.61
N ASN A 183 7.35 1.94 -10.95
CA ASN A 183 6.82 2.18 -12.28
C ASN A 183 6.46 3.66 -12.44
N LYS A 184 6.78 4.25 -13.59
CA LYS A 184 6.62 5.68 -13.83
C LYS A 184 5.15 6.14 -13.79
N ASP A 185 4.23 5.40 -14.39
CA ASP A 185 2.84 5.82 -14.50
C ASP A 185 2.11 5.62 -13.16
N MET A 186 2.45 4.54 -12.43
CA MET A 186 1.97 4.33 -11.07
C MET A 186 2.48 5.44 -10.14
N GLY A 187 3.79 5.73 -10.18
CA GLY A 187 4.40 6.80 -9.40
C GLY A 187 3.79 8.16 -9.69
N ARG A 188 3.52 8.47 -10.97
CA ARG A 188 2.83 9.69 -11.37
C ARG A 188 1.42 9.78 -10.78
N THR A 189 0.63 8.71 -10.85
CA THR A 189 -0.75 8.70 -10.33
C THR A 189 -0.78 8.95 -8.82
N PHE A 190 0.09 8.30 -8.06
CA PHE A 190 0.21 8.56 -6.62
C PHE A 190 0.75 9.97 -6.30
N SER A 191 1.68 10.49 -7.11
CA SER A 191 2.20 11.85 -6.93
C SER A 191 1.13 12.92 -7.14
N GLU A 192 0.25 12.77 -8.12
CA GLU A 192 -0.86 13.70 -8.34
C GLU A 192 -1.88 13.66 -7.18
N LEU A 193 -2.15 12.48 -6.60
CA LEU A 193 -2.95 12.38 -5.40
C LEU A 193 -2.29 13.12 -4.23
N PHE A 194 -0.99 12.88 -4.01
CA PHE A 194 -0.22 13.57 -2.99
C PHE A 194 -0.28 15.09 -3.15
N GLU A 195 -0.08 15.61 -4.36
CA GLU A 195 -0.16 17.05 -4.65
C GLU A 195 -1.55 17.63 -4.35
N THR A 196 -2.60 16.83 -4.57
CA THR A 196 -3.97 17.21 -4.24
C THR A 196 -4.13 17.34 -2.72
N ASP A 197 -3.72 16.34 -1.97
CA ASP A 197 -3.82 16.33 -0.52
C ASP A 197 -2.86 17.35 0.13
N TRP A 198 -1.71 17.62 -0.50
CA TRP A 198 -0.80 18.69 -0.09
C TRP A 198 -1.43 20.08 -0.16
N LYS A 199 -2.25 20.35 -1.18
CA LYS A 199 -3.02 21.59 -1.31
C LYS A 199 -4.18 21.65 -0.30
N LEU A 200 -4.82 20.51 -0.02
CA LEU A 200 -5.89 20.40 0.98
C LEU A 200 -5.41 20.71 2.40
N CYS A 201 -4.13 20.49 2.72
CA CYS A 201 -3.57 20.91 4.01
C CYS A 201 -3.71 22.42 4.25
N ASP A 202 -3.72 23.23 3.18
CA ASP A 202 -3.85 24.70 3.24
C ASP A 202 -5.32 25.17 3.05
N ASN A 203 -6.31 24.27 3.20
CA ASN A 203 -7.74 24.52 2.93
C ASN A 203 -8.03 24.99 1.49
N ASN A 204 -7.21 24.62 0.54
CA ASN A 204 -7.36 25.03 -0.86
C ASN A 204 -8.24 24.03 -1.66
N PHE A 205 -9.55 24.11 -1.48
CA PHE A 205 -10.53 23.25 -2.19
C PHE A 205 -10.69 23.59 -3.67
N TYR A 206 -10.42 24.85 -4.08
CA TYR A 206 -10.60 25.27 -5.47
C TYR A 206 -9.65 24.57 -6.46
N GLY A 207 -8.58 23.97 -5.94
CA GLY A 207 -7.62 23.25 -6.76
C GLY A 207 -8.10 21.90 -7.31
N ILE A 208 -9.04 21.22 -6.65
CA ILE A 208 -9.45 19.85 -6.99
C ILE A 208 -10.41 19.84 -8.18
N THR A 209 -11.39 20.72 -8.20
CA THR A 209 -12.44 20.78 -9.23
C THR A 209 -11.96 21.31 -10.59
N ASN A 210 -10.82 22.01 -10.60
CA ASN A 210 -10.23 22.62 -11.80
C ASN A 210 -8.93 21.93 -12.26
N MET A 211 -8.59 20.77 -11.70
CA MET A 211 -7.44 20.02 -12.21
C MET A 211 -7.74 19.51 -13.62
N ALA A 212 -6.83 19.73 -14.55
CA ALA A 212 -6.93 19.15 -15.88
C ALA A 212 -7.05 17.63 -15.77
N VAL A 213 -7.95 17.04 -16.55
CA VAL A 213 -8.05 15.58 -16.61
C VAL A 213 -6.74 15.04 -17.17
N HIS A 214 -5.89 14.57 -16.28
CA HIS A 214 -4.66 13.89 -16.66
C HIS A 214 -4.95 12.41 -16.87
N PHE A 215 -4.11 11.78 -17.67
CA PHE A 215 -4.14 10.34 -17.81
C PHE A 215 -3.64 9.68 -16.52
N PHE A 216 -4.55 9.08 -15.76
CA PHE A 216 -4.24 8.32 -14.56
C PHE A 216 -4.28 6.83 -14.83
N VAL A 217 -3.44 6.09 -14.12
CA VAL A 217 -3.63 4.64 -13.98
C VAL A 217 -4.89 4.42 -13.15
N ASN A 218 -5.84 3.70 -13.70
CA ASN A 218 -7.12 3.39 -13.07
C ASN A 218 -7.68 2.06 -13.61
N LYS A 219 -8.85 1.64 -13.14
CA LYS A 219 -9.50 0.39 -13.56
C LYS A 219 -9.78 0.27 -15.06
N ASP A 220 -10.02 1.41 -15.76
CA ASP A 220 -10.31 1.46 -17.19
C ASP A 220 -9.04 1.61 -18.03
N ASN A 221 -7.94 1.95 -17.37
CA ASN A 221 -6.64 2.19 -17.95
C ASN A 221 -5.54 1.67 -17.01
N PRO A 222 -5.48 0.34 -16.78
CA PRO A 222 -4.48 -0.27 -15.92
C PRO A 222 -3.09 -0.20 -16.59
N VAL A 223 -2.04 -0.26 -15.75
CA VAL A 223 -0.67 -0.40 -16.24
C VAL A 223 -0.24 -1.85 -16.18
N THR A 224 0.58 -2.27 -17.15
CA THR A 224 1.30 -3.54 -17.09
C THR A 224 2.74 -3.29 -16.66
N VAL A 225 3.11 -3.81 -15.51
CA VAL A 225 4.43 -3.69 -14.90
C VAL A 225 5.20 -4.99 -15.11
N SER A 226 6.40 -4.89 -15.67
CA SER A 226 7.28 -6.05 -15.88
C SER A 226 8.11 -6.31 -14.62
N SER A 227 8.07 -7.53 -14.12
CA SER A 227 8.81 -7.93 -12.93
C SER A 227 9.56 -9.23 -13.19
N ASP A 228 10.81 -9.32 -12.77
CA ASP A 228 11.61 -10.55 -12.88
C ASP A 228 10.97 -11.69 -12.09
N LYS A 229 10.40 -11.39 -10.93
CA LYS A 229 9.77 -12.37 -10.05
C LYS A 229 8.37 -12.79 -10.52
N TYR A 230 7.55 -11.83 -10.94
CA TYR A 230 6.12 -12.06 -11.21
C TYR A 230 5.77 -12.10 -12.71
N GLY A 231 6.71 -11.72 -13.60
CA GLY A 231 6.45 -11.56 -15.04
C GLY A 231 5.66 -10.29 -15.32
N GLN A 232 4.71 -10.35 -16.24
CA GLN A 232 3.83 -9.24 -16.57
C GLN A 232 2.69 -9.18 -15.56
N VAL A 233 2.55 -8.05 -14.87
CA VAL A 233 1.53 -7.81 -13.87
C VAL A 233 0.66 -6.64 -14.29
N MET A 234 -0.61 -6.90 -14.58
CA MET A 234 -1.58 -5.82 -14.77
C MET A 234 -2.02 -5.31 -13.41
N MET A 235 -2.01 -3.98 -13.22
CA MET A 235 -2.40 -3.37 -11.96
C MET A 235 -2.93 -1.96 -12.09
N TYR A 236 -3.70 -1.54 -11.11
CA TYR A 236 -4.19 -0.17 -10.98
C TYR A 236 -4.44 0.19 -9.51
N PRO A 237 -4.33 1.49 -9.15
CA PRO A 237 -4.70 1.96 -7.83
C PRO A 237 -6.18 2.32 -7.75
N ALA A 238 -6.71 2.28 -6.53
CA ALA A 238 -8.01 2.83 -6.17
C ALA A 238 -7.91 3.57 -4.84
N PHE A 239 -8.73 4.61 -4.66
CA PHE A 239 -8.60 5.52 -3.53
C PHE A 239 -9.96 5.85 -2.91
N SER A 240 -9.94 6.21 -1.62
CA SER A 240 -11.07 6.76 -0.87
C SER A 240 -10.70 8.10 -0.23
N PRO A 241 -11.66 8.97 0.15
CA PRO A 241 -13.07 8.88 -0.22
C PRO A 241 -13.29 9.39 -1.66
N PRO A 242 -14.33 8.92 -2.35
CA PRO A 242 -14.57 9.30 -3.75
C PRO A 242 -14.78 10.81 -3.95
N ASP A 243 -15.40 11.49 -2.99
CA ASP A 243 -15.68 12.93 -3.06
C ASP A 243 -14.43 13.82 -3.02
N LEU A 244 -13.29 13.29 -2.57
CA LEU A 244 -12.00 13.97 -2.57
C LEU A 244 -11.01 13.36 -3.57
N ASN A 245 -11.46 12.46 -4.43
CA ASN A 245 -10.64 11.95 -5.53
C ASN A 245 -10.69 12.90 -6.71
N MET A 246 -9.57 13.00 -7.42
CA MET A 246 -9.54 13.65 -8.72
C MET A 246 -10.42 12.88 -9.73
N PRO A 247 -11.06 13.58 -10.66
CA PRO A 247 -11.81 12.91 -11.73
C PRO A 247 -10.95 11.90 -12.49
N GLY A 248 -11.45 10.69 -12.67
CA GLY A 248 -10.76 9.60 -13.37
C GLY A 248 -9.99 8.64 -12.47
N LEU A 249 -9.87 8.89 -11.17
CA LEU A 249 -9.35 7.89 -10.24
C LEU A 249 -10.44 6.85 -9.89
N SER A 250 -10.03 5.61 -9.67
CA SER A 250 -10.94 4.54 -9.25
C SER A 250 -11.38 4.71 -7.80
N SER A 251 -12.67 4.48 -7.52
CA SER A 251 -13.22 4.40 -6.18
C SER A 251 -12.85 3.06 -5.53
N GLU A 252 -12.26 3.12 -4.36
CA GLU A 252 -11.78 1.93 -3.66
C GLU A 252 -12.91 0.95 -3.32
N GLU A 253 -14.03 1.46 -2.78
CA GLU A 253 -15.16 0.62 -2.38
C GLU A 253 -15.84 -0.04 -3.59
N ASP A 254 -16.01 0.71 -4.68
CA ASP A 254 -16.68 0.17 -5.87
C ASP A 254 -15.85 -0.94 -6.52
N GLU A 255 -14.52 -0.82 -6.53
CA GLU A 255 -13.66 -1.88 -7.04
C GLU A 255 -13.63 -3.09 -6.09
N LEU A 256 -13.64 -2.89 -4.76
CA LEU A 256 -13.76 -3.97 -3.78
C LEU A 256 -15.03 -4.79 -4.01
N ILE A 257 -16.18 -4.13 -4.07
CA ILE A 257 -17.48 -4.79 -4.28
C ILE A 257 -17.50 -5.54 -5.61
N LYS A 258 -17.04 -4.88 -6.68
CA LYS A 258 -16.97 -5.46 -8.02
C LYS A 258 -16.14 -6.75 -8.04
N ILE A 259 -14.95 -6.75 -7.42
CA ILE A 259 -14.10 -7.94 -7.39
C ILE A 259 -14.80 -9.08 -6.64
N ILE A 260 -15.48 -8.81 -5.53
CA ILE A 260 -16.24 -9.82 -4.77
C ILE A 260 -17.42 -10.34 -5.61
N ASP A 261 -18.15 -9.48 -6.29
CA ASP A 261 -19.31 -9.86 -7.12
C ASP A 261 -18.92 -10.70 -8.34
N TYR A 262 -17.75 -10.46 -8.92
CA TYR A 262 -17.25 -11.23 -10.06
C TYR A 262 -16.50 -12.52 -9.67
N SER A 263 -16.23 -12.74 -8.39
CA SER A 263 -15.58 -13.99 -7.92
C SER A 263 -16.42 -15.23 -8.26
N LYS A 264 -15.74 -16.32 -8.64
CA LYS A 264 -16.37 -17.56 -9.14
C LYS A 264 -16.09 -18.77 -8.27
N ASN A 265 -14.91 -18.87 -7.69
CA ASN A 265 -14.44 -20.05 -7.00
C ASN A 265 -14.15 -19.82 -5.52
N ARG A 266 -13.34 -18.82 -5.21
CA ARG A 266 -12.88 -18.57 -3.83
C ARG A 266 -12.54 -17.12 -3.55
N LEU A 267 -12.67 -16.76 -2.27
CA LEU A 267 -12.16 -15.52 -1.67
C LEU A 267 -11.34 -15.90 -0.43
N LEU A 268 -10.08 -15.43 -0.34
CA LEU A 268 -9.25 -15.52 0.86
C LEU A 268 -9.00 -14.10 1.36
N ILE A 269 -9.47 -13.77 2.56
CA ILE A 269 -9.53 -12.41 3.09
C ILE A 269 -8.80 -12.36 4.42
N GLN A 270 -7.85 -11.45 4.56
CA GLN A 270 -7.18 -11.18 5.84
C GLN A 270 -7.33 -9.71 6.16
N MET A 271 -8.10 -9.42 7.23
CA MET A 271 -8.60 -8.09 7.50
C MET A 271 -8.58 -7.76 8.99
N TYR A 272 -8.06 -6.56 9.32
CA TYR A 272 -7.99 -6.09 10.70
C TYR A 272 -9.36 -5.92 11.34
N SER A 273 -10.28 -5.21 10.71
CA SER A 273 -11.60 -4.95 11.28
C SER A 273 -12.71 -4.89 10.24
N TYR A 274 -13.92 -5.19 10.70
CA TYR A 274 -15.12 -5.22 9.90
C TYR A 274 -16.31 -4.73 10.73
N SER A 275 -17.15 -3.90 10.13
CA SER A 275 -18.44 -3.50 10.70
C SER A 275 -19.44 -3.13 9.61
N PRO A 276 -20.60 -3.79 9.54
CA PRO A 276 -21.68 -3.43 8.63
C PRO A 276 -22.60 -2.34 9.19
N LYS A 277 -22.10 -1.49 10.06
CA LYS A 277 -22.79 -0.31 10.60
C LYS A 277 -21.97 0.95 10.39
N THR A 278 -22.69 2.06 10.23
CA THR A 278 -22.06 3.39 10.27
C THR A 278 -21.63 3.75 11.68
N ARG A 279 -20.80 4.78 11.82
CA ARG A 279 -20.38 5.30 13.14
C ARG A 279 -21.56 5.74 14.02
N SER A 280 -22.64 6.26 13.40
CA SER A 280 -23.86 6.65 14.14
C SER A 280 -24.65 5.45 14.67
N LYS A 281 -24.30 4.22 14.26
CA LYS A 281 -24.99 2.97 14.58
C LYS A 281 -26.47 2.91 14.09
N GLU A 282 -26.98 3.97 13.51
CA GLU A 282 -28.37 4.11 13.07
C GLU A 282 -28.58 3.62 11.64
N ILE A 283 -27.54 3.70 10.80
CA ILE A 283 -27.63 3.31 9.39
C ILE A 283 -26.83 2.02 9.18
N LYS A 284 -27.49 1.03 8.59
CA LYS A 284 -26.86 -0.21 8.16
C LYS A 284 -25.97 0.06 6.96
N TYR A 285 -24.72 -0.31 7.07
CA TYR A 285 -23.75 -0.29 5.98
C TYR A 285 -23.47 -1.73 5.58
N ASP A 286 -24.19 -2.24 4.62
CA ASP A 286 -24.20 -3.68 4.31
C ASP A 286 -23.66 -4.05 2.92
N ARG A 287 -23.04 -3.10 2.20
CA ARG A 287 -22.54 -3.36 0.84
C ARG A 287 -21.57 -4.55 0.82
N ILE A 288 -20.55 -4.56 1.69
CA ILE A 288 -19.57 -5.64 1.77
C ILE A 288 -20.21 -6.92 2.30
N ASP A 289 -21.06 -6.83 3.34
CA ASP A 289 -21.77 -7.99 3.91
C ASP A 289 -22.64 -8.67 2.85
N ASN A 290 -23.43 -7.90 2.11
CA ASN A 290 -24.27 -8.40 1.04
C ASN A 290 -23.46 -9.02 -0.11
N ALA A 291 -22.33 -8.41 -0.50
CA ALA A 291 -21.46 -8.94 -1.54
C ALA A 291 -20.87 -10.31 -1.13
N LEU A 292 -20.39 -10.44 0.12
CA LEU A 292 -19.84 -11.70 0.65
C LEU A 292 -20.90 -12.81 0.71
N ARG A 293 -22.12 -12.50 1.24
CA ARG A 293 -23.24 -13.45 1.28
C ARG A 293 -23.68 -13.85 -0.13
N SER A 294 -23.74 -12.89 -1.04
CA SER A 294 -24.07 -13.15 -2.45
C SER A 294 -23.01 -14.06 -3.10
N ALA A 295 -21.71 -13.79 -2.89
CA ALA A 295 -20.64 -14.66 -3.37
C ALA A 295 -20.79 -16.09 -2.82
N ALA A 296 -21.00 -16.24 -1.51
CA ALA A 296 -21.20 -17.54 -0.89
C ALA A 296 -22.46 -18.27 -1.42
N SER A 297 -23.53 -17.56 -1.69
CA SER A 297 -24.77 -18.13 -2.28
C SER A 297 -24.57 -18.60 -3.73
N ARG A 298 -23.67 -17.98 -4.48
CA ARG A 298 -23.23 -18.44 -5.80
C ARG A 298 -22.32 -19.69 -5.74
N GLY A 299 -21.92 -20.13 -4.54
CA GLY A 299 -21.04 -21.29 -4.33
C GLY A 299 -19.56 -20.95 -4.14
N VAL A 300 -19.19 -19.66 -4.14
CA VAL A 300 -17.82 -19.22 -3.86
C VAL A 300 -17.42 -19.60 -2.45
N LYS A 301 -16.23 -20.21 -2.30
CA LYS A 301 -15.66 -20.55 -0.99
C LYS A 301 -14.97 -19.35 -0.39
N VAL A 302 -15.50 -18.85 0.72
CA VAL A 302 -14.99 -17.64 1.40
C VAL A 302 -14.31 -18.06 2.70
N LYS A 303 -13.03 -17.71 2.84
CA LYS A 303 -12.28 -17.86 4.09
C LYS A 303 -11.82 -16.46 4.54
N ILE A 304 -12.07 -16.14 5.81
CA ILE A 304 -11.76 -14.84 6.37
C ILE A 304 -10.95 -15.00 7.67
N ILE A 305 -9.84 -14.29 7.77
CA ILE A 305 -9.15 -14.04 9.03
C ILE A 305 -9.48 -12.61 9.46
N PHE A 306 -10.14 -12.45 10.59
CA PHE A 306 -10.22 -11.17 11.28
C PHE A 306 -9.25 -11.13 12.46
N SER A 307 -8.74 -9.94 12.75
CA SER A 307 -8.07 -9.73 14.04
C SER A 307 -9.03 -9.98 15.18
N ASP A 308 -8.53 -10.47 16.33
CA ASP A 308 -9.27 -10.49 17.59
C ASP A 308 -9.67 -9.08 18.05
N TRP A 309 -9.03 -8.03 17.52
CA TRP A 309 -9.44 -6.64 17.75
C TRP A 309 -10.75 -6.24 17.02
N ALA A 310 -11.22 -7.09 16.11
CA ALA A 310 -12.57 -6.97 15.55
C ALA A 310 -13.66 -7.43 16.54
N ILE A 311 -13.28 -8.14 17.64
CA ILE A 311 -14.18 -8.55 18.71
C ILE A 311 -14.57 -7.31 19.51
N ARG A 312 -15.75 -6.76 19.22
CA ARG A 312 -16.27 -5.57 19.88
C ARG A 312 -17.78 -5.48 19.68
N ASP A 313 -18.52 -5.46 20.78
CA ASP A 313 -19.97 -5.28 20.81
C ASP A 313 -20.71 -5.94 19.61
N GLU A 314 -21.52 -5.15 18.91
CA GLU A 314 -22.34 -5.60 17.80
C GLU A 314 -21.55 -6.11 16.55
N ALA A 315 -20.29 -5.69 16.35
CA ALA A 315 -19.48 -6.18 15.24
C ALA A 315 -19.25 -7.69 15.34
N THR A 316 -19.10 -8.22 16.56
CA THR A 316 -18.96 -9.65 16.79
C THR A 316 -20.20 -10.44 16.37
N ASP A 317 -21.42 -9.92 16.61
CA ASP A 317 -22.66 -10.57 16.23
C ASP A 317 -22.81 -10.64 14.70
N PHE A 318 -22.37 -9.61 13.96
CA PHE A 318 -22.33 -9.64 12.51
C PHE A 318 -21.32 -10.65 11.97
N ILE A 319 -20.12 -10.74 12.58
CA ILE A 319 -19.11 -11.74 12.21
C ILE A 319 -19.64 -13.16 12.44
N LYS A 320 -20.32 -13.41 13.57
CA LYS A 320 -20.99 -14.68 13.85
C LYS A 320 -22.09 -15.00 12.82
N SER A 321 -22.94 -14.01 12.52
CA SER A 321 -23.98 -14.17 11.49
C SER A 321 -23.40 -14.49 10.11
N LEU A 322 -22.29 -13.84 9.74
CA LEU A 322 -21.60 -14.14 8.49
C LEU A 322 -20.96 -15.53 8.50
N SER A 323 -20.37 -15.93 9.65
CA SER A 323 -19.78 -17.27 9.84
C SER A 323 -20.80 -18.41 9.81
N ALA A 324 -22.08 -18.14 10.04
CA ALA A 324 -23.17 -19.12 9.94
C ALA A 324 -23.59 -19.42 8.49
N GLU A 325 -23.16 -18.61 7.53
CA GLU A 325 -23.48 -18.80 6.13
C GLU A 325 -22.76 -20.02 5.52
N LYS A 326 -23.48 -20.79 4.71
CA LYS A 326 -22.87 -21.87 3.93
C LYS A 326 -21.78 -21.31 3.02
N ASN A 327 -20.65 -21.97 2.95
CA ASN A 327 -19.47 -21.60 2.17
C ASN A 327 -18.65 -20.44 2.74
N ILE A 328 -18.93 -19.95 3.94
CA ILE A 328 -18.11 -18.95 4.64
C ILE A 328 -17.48 -19.60 5.87
N GLU A 329 -16.17 -19.50 5.98
CA GLU A 329 -15.41 -19.87 7.18
C GLU A 329 -14.66 -18.64 7.71
N ILE A 330 -14.77 -18.38 8.99
CA ILE A 330 -14.11 -17.24 9.63
C ILE A 330 -13.27 -17.71 10.82
N LYS A 331 -12.06 -17.16 10.94
CA LYS A 331 -11.21 -17.32 12.11
C LYS A 331 -10.87 -15.96 12.71
N PHE A 332 -10.70 -15.90 14.03
CA PHE A 332 -10.03 -14.79 14.69
C PHE A 332 -8.54 -15.12 14.86
N SER A 333 -7.69 -14.13 14.62
CA SER A 333 -6.24 -14.20 14.84
C SER A 333 -5.88 -13.44 16.13
N SER A 334 -5.33 -14.16 17.12
CA SER A 334 -4.91 -13.62 18.42
C SER A 334 -3.41 -13.81 18.58
N ILE A 335 -2.63 -12.87 18.06
CA ILE A 335 -1.17 -12.96 18.08
C ILE A 335 -0.66 -12.98 19.51
N PRO A 336 0.16 -13.99 19.91
CA PRO A 336 0.65 -14.15 21.27
C PRO A 336 1.41 -12.93 21.79
N GLN A 337 1.34 -12.66 23.08
CA GLN A 337 2.11 -11.59 23.72
C GLN A 337 3.61 -11.80 23.53
N TYR A 338 4.35 -10.70 23.49
CA TYR A 338 5.81 -10.73 23.41
C TYR A 338 6.41 -11.19 24.74
N SER A 339 7.46 -12.00 24.70
CA SER A 339 8.06 -12.60 25.92
C SER A 339 8.55 -11.56 26.93
N ALA A 340 9.02 -10.40 26.44
CA ALA A 340 9.48 -9.31 27.30
C ALA A 340 8.35 -8.46 27.92
N GLY A 341 7.08 -8.79 27.66
CA GLY A 341 5.93 -8.16 28.30
C GLY A 341 4.91 -7.56 27.33
N PHE A 342 3.89 -6.95 27.91
CA PHE A 342 2.80 -6.31 27.18
C PHE A 342 3.28 -5.04 26.48
N ILE A 343 2.99 -4.94 25.18
CA ILE A 343 3.25 -3.76 24.35
C ILE A 343 1.89 -3.19 23.92
N PRO A 344 1.52 -1.99 24.35
CA PRO A 344 0.26 -1.37 23.96
C PRO A 344 0.12 -1.23 22.45
N TYR A 345 -1.09 -1.47 21.92
CA TYR A 345 -1.42 -1.33 20.49
C TYR A 345 -0.53 -2.15 19.55
N SER A 346 -0.14 -3.34 19.98
CA SER A 346 0.67 -4.28 19.18
C SER A 346 0.16 -5.72 19.31
N ARG A 347 0.91 -6.66 18.77
CA ARG A 347 0.58 -8.11 18.77
C ARG A 347 -0.80 -8.34 18.14
N VAL A 348 -0.98 -7.80 16.94
CA VAL A 348 -2.26 -7.76 16.25
C VAL A 348 -2.11 -8.13 14.79
N GLU A 349 -3.11 -8.83 14.26
CA GLU A 349 -3.31 -9.03 12.83
C GLU A 349 -3.84 -7.74 12.23
N HIS A 350 -3.02 -7.04 11.44
CA HIS A 350 -3.39 -5.74 10.89
C HIS A 350 -3.33 -5.70 9.35
N CYS A 351 -3.17 -6.86 8.72
CA CYS A 351 -3.23 -6.97 7.26
C CYS A 351 -4.57 -6.50 6.72
N LYS A 352 -4.55 -5.99 5.50
CA LYS A 352 -5.72 -5.54 4.77
C LYS A 352 -5.56 -5.92 3.31
N TYR A 353 -5.77 -7.20 3.04
CA TYR A 353 -5.73 -7.72 1.67
C TYR A 353 -6.74 -8.83 1.48
N PHE A 354 -7.09 -9.09 0.24
CA PHE A 354 -7.77 -10.30 -0.14
C PHE A 354 -7.34 -10.78 -1.53
N ILE A 355 -7.61 -12.06 -1.78
CA ILE A 355 -7.40 -12.77 -3.04
C ILE A 355 -8.75 -13.22 -3.55
N SER A 356 -9.06 -12.92 -4.82
CA SER A 356 -10.22 -13.45 -5.53
C SER A 356 -9.76 -14.43 -6.61
N ASP A 357 -10.31 -15.62 -6.57
CA ASP A 357 -9.98 -16.72 -7.48
C ASP A 357 -8.48 -17.02 -7.53
N ASN A 358 -7.86 -17.06 -8.72
CA ASN A 358 -6.45 -17.43 -8.86
C ASN A 358 -5.54 -16.25 -9.24
N ASN A 359 -6.10 -15.09 -9.56
CA ASN A 359 -5.31 -14.03 -10.21
C ASN A 359 -5.54 -12.62 -9.67
N ILE A 360 -6.66 -12.30 -9.04
CA ILE A 360 -6.92 -10.94 -8.55
C ILE A 360 -6.52 -10.83 -7.09
N SER A 361 -5.71 -9.82 -6.77
CA SER A 361 -5.39 -9.40 -5.41
C SER A 361 -5.76 -7.95 -5.19
N TRP A 362 -6.21 -7.63 -3.98
CA TRP A 362 -6.50 -6.29 -3.49
C TRP A 362 -5.69 -6.07 -2.21
N ILE A 363 -4.78 -5.09 -2.20
CA ILE A 363 -3.90 -4.76 -1.07
C ILE A 363 -4.13 -3.30 -0.71
N SER A 364 -4.50 -3.02 0.54
CA SER A 364 -5.01 -1.70 0.93
C SER A 364 -4.54 -1.23 2.30
N SER A 365 -4.79 0.05 2.56
CA SER A 365 -4.76 0.63 3.90
C SER A 365 -6.13 0.61 4.61
N SER A 366 -7.24 0.34 3.91
CA SER A 366 -8.61 0.43 4.44
C SER A 366 -9.01 -0.71 5.36
N ASN A 367 -9.68 -0.39 6.44
CA ASN A 367 -10.51 -1.34 7.18
C ASN A 367 -11.90 -1.45 6.53
N TRP A 368 -12.57 -2.57 6.73
CA TRP A 368 -13.90 -2.81 6.15
C TRP A 368 -15.03 -2.23 7.01
N GLU A 369 -15.03 -0.92 7.12
CA GLU A 369 -16.04 -0.12 7.79
C GLU A 369 -16.36 1.12 6.93
N GLN A 370 -17.59 1.55 6.89
CA GLN A 370 -18.11 2.63 6.02
C GLN A 370 -17.22 3.89 6.06
N SER A 371 -16.82 4.32 7.25
CA SER A 371 -16.05 5.56 7.40
C SER A 371 -14.66 5.54 6.75
N TYR A 372 -14.09 4.35 6.49
CA TYR A 372 -12.83 4.25 5.77
C TYR A 372 -13.00 4.48 4.28
N PHE A 373 -14.12 4.06 3.70
CA PHE A 373 -14.40 4.23 2.28
C PHE A 373 -15.02 5.58 1.94
N SER A 374 -15.92 6.09 2.80
CA SER A 374 -16.69 7.30 2.50
C SER A 374 -16.11 8.58 3.10
N ASN A 375 -15.27 8.49 4.14
CA ASN A 375 -14.86 9.64 4.91
C ASN A 375 -13.33 9.76 5.11
N SER A 376 -12.57 8.70 4.87
CA SER A 376 -11.13 8.69 5.17
C SER A 376 -10.32 8.50 3.89
N ARG A 377 -9.13 9.11 3.83
CA ARG A 377 -8.16 8.86 2.76
C ARG A 377 -7.54 7.48 2.95
N ASN A 378 -7.66 6.65 1.93
CA ASN A 378 -6.96 5.38 1.84
C ASN A 378 -6.42 5.16 0.42
N ALA A 379 -5.50 4.23 0.29
CA ALA A 379 -4.89 3.85 -0.96
C ALA A 379 -4.84 2.32 -1.09
N THR A 380 -5.19 1.84 -2.26
CA THR A 380 -5.25 0.43 -2.63
C THR A 380 -4.52 0.21 -3.94
N ILE A 381 -3.91 -0.96 -4.09
CA ILE A 381 -3.48 -1.48 -5.40
C ILE A 381 -4.22 -2.79 -5.65
N VAL A 382 -4.84 -2.87 -6.82
CA VAL A 382 -5.43 -4.09 -7.38
C VAL A 382 -4.44 -4.66 -8.39
N THR A 383 -4.20 -5.97 -8.33
CA THR A 383 -3.34 -6.68 -9.29
C THR A 383 -4.08 -7.84 -9.94
N ASP A 384 -3.76 -8.10 -11.20
CA ASP A 384 -4.16 -9.32 -11.92
C ASP A 384 -2.90 -10.11 -12.26
N ASN A 385 -2.57 -11.09 -11.38
CA ASN A 385 -1.39 -11.91 -11.53
C ASN A 385 -1.43 -13.16 -10.64
N ILE A 386 -1.27 -14.33 -11.24
CA ILE A 386 -1.29 -15.62 -10.53
C ILE A 386 -0.18 -15.74 -9.48
N ARG A 387 1.04 -15.31 -9.79
CA ARG A 387 2.19 -15.48 -8.89
C ARG A 387 2.11 -14.58 -7.66
N ILE A 388 1.56 -13.38 -7.80
CA ILE A 388 1.27 -12.50 -6.64
C ILE A 388 0.21 -13.16 -5.76
N ASN A 389 -0.85 -13.72 -6.36
CA ASN A 389 -1.87 -14.45 -5.61
C ASN A 389 -1.29 -15.65 -4.87
N GLU A 390 -0.45 -16.47 -5.52
CA GLU A 390 0.21 -17.62 -4.89
C GLU A 390 1.09 -17.21 -3.69
N GLU A 391 1.72 -16.06 -3.78
CA GLU A 391 2.54 -15.53 -2.68
C GLU A 391 1.69 -15.04 -1.50
N LEU A 392 0.64 -14.28 -1.77
CA LEU A 392 -0.32 -13.83 -0.76
C LEU A 392 -1.11 -15.00 -0.16
N GLU A 393 -1.39 -16.04 -0.95
CA GLU A 393 -2.02 -17.27 -0.47
C GLU A 393 -1.14 -18.00 0.56
N LYS A 394 0.18 -18.03 0.36
CA LYS A 394 1.11 -18.59 1.35
C LYS A 394 1.08 -17.78 2.66
N VAL A 395 0.99 -16.46 2.58
CA VAL A 395 0.82 -15.59 3.76
C VAL A 395 -0.48 -15.93 4.47
N PHE A 396 -1.59 -16.03 3.71
CA PHE A 396 -2.89 -16.35 4.26
C PHE A 396 -2.89 -17.68 5.00
N TYR A 397 -2.43 -18.76 4.37
CA TYR A 397 -2.46 -20.09 5.00
C TYR A 397 -1.45 -20.23 6.14
N ARG A 398 -0.32 -19.52 6.11
CA ARG A 398 0.60 -19.45 7.25
C ARG A 398 -0.09 -18.87 8.50
N SER A 399 -0.95 -17.85 8.33
CA SER A 399 -1.79 -17.31 9.40
C SER A 399 -2.96 -18.23 9.72
N TRP A 400 -3.67 -18.73 8.70
CA TRP A 400 -4.86 -19.58 8.85
C TRP A 400 -4.59 -20.88 9.61
N ASP A 401 -3.45 -21.52 9.37
CA ASP A 401 -3.05 -22.78 9.98
C ASP A 401 -2.19 -22.60 11.24
N SER A 402 -1.98 -21.36 11.68
CA SER A 402 -1.23 -21.08 12.89
C SER A 402 -1.99 -21.49 14.16
N ASN A 403 -1.27 -21.69 15.25
CA ASN A 403 -1.82 -22.05 16.55
C ASN A 403 -2.49 -20.87 17.29
N PHE A 404 -2.43 -19.66 16.73
CA PHE A 404 -3.05 -18.45 17.27
C PHE A 404 -4.27 -17.97 16.46
N THR A 405 -4.77 -18.79 15.51
CA THR A 405 -6.04 -18.56 14.83
C THR A 405 -7.07 -19.58 15.27
N GLU A 406 -8.25 -19.11 15.65
CA GLU A 406 -9.36 -19.93 16.12
C GLU A 406 -10.60 -19.70 15.26
N LYS A 407 -11.32 -20.79 14.90
CA LYS A 407 -12.58 -20.69 14.17
C LYS A 407 -13.62 -19.96 15.02
N VAL A 408 -14.40 -19.09 14.36
CA VAL A 408 -15.50 -18.41 15.04
C VAL A 408 -16.56 -19.41 15.46
N ASP A 409 -16.81 -19.46 16.77
CA ASP A 409 -17.90 -20.23 17.37
C ASP A 409 -19.11 -19.30 17.54
N ILE A 410 -20.19 -19.60 16.84
CA ILE A 410 -21.41 -18.77 16.82
C ILE A 410 -22.13 -18.74 18.18
N ASP A 411 -21.94 -19.77 19.03
CA ASP A 411 -22.58 -19.89 20.34
C ASP A 411 -21.75 -19.28 21.47
N ARG A 412 -20.43 -19.07 21.25
CA ARG A 412 -19.52 -18.52 22.26
C ARG A 412 -19.73 -17.03 22.46
N LYS A 413 -19.75 -16.59 23.71
CA LYS A 413 -19.61 -15.17 24.06
C LYS A 413 -18.14 -14.76 23.99
N TYR A 414 -17.84 -13.76 23.17
CA TYR A 414 -16.49 -13.19 23.04
C TYR A 414 -16.36 -11.93 23.89
N GLU A 415 -15.20 -11.72 24.47
CA GLU A 415 -14.85 -10.52 25.21
C GLU A 415 -13.84 -9.69 24.42
N SER A 416 -13.98 -8.36 24.45
CA SER A 416 -13.04 -7.45 23.78
C SER A 416 -11.63 -7.59 24.34
N VAL A 417 -10.65 -7.57 23.44
CA VAL A 417 -9.24 -7.71 23.80
C VAL A 417 -8.70 -6.41 24.40
N LYS A 418 -7.85 -6.52 25.44
CA LYS A 418 -7.13 -5.38 25.99
C LYS A 418 -6.12 -4.84 24.98
N ARG A 419 -6.14 -3.53 24.71
CA ARG A 419 -5.30 -2.85 23.69
C ARG A 419 -4.27 -1.91 24.30
N ASN A 420 -4.49 -1.44 25.52
CA ASN A 420 -3.68 -0.47 26.26
C ASN A 420 -3.63 -0.81 27.76
#